data_5b4c673f4f2f94b621ed0289ba7c6c5b
#
_entry.id   5b4c673f4f2f94b621ed0289ba7c6c5b
#
_cell.length_a   1.000
_cell.length_b   1.000
_cell.length_c   1.000
_cell.angle_alpha   90.00
_cell.angle_beta   90.00
_cell.angle_gamma   90.00
#
_symmetry.space_group_name_H-M   'P 1'
#
loop_
_entity.id
_entity.type
_entity.pdbx_description
1 polymer ?
#
loop_
_entity_poly.entity_id
_entity_poly.type
_entity_poly.pdbx_seq_one_letter_code
_entity_poly.pdbx_strand_id
1 'polypeptide(L)'
;MIRVGIVGYGNLGKSLGYLVDESDKMELIGYFSRREIEGNLKVKRYDDIKNYKDRIDILFLCGSSDHDIEIQGVELVKDFNTIDCFDNHKHIYDYYQKMDKIGRESEKVSLISTGWDPGLFSLARTLFEAVLPKAKTYTFWGKGISQGHSAAVRAIEGVKDAAQYTIPREDFLESVMEGLEPDFTPQKAHLREVFVVIEDGADKDIVEEKIKTMPDYFEGYETRVNFISQEDLDKNHKGMPHGGRVIREGENAKDQRARMEFILDLDRNPDFTAAVALAYGKAVYKLYKDKAYGAKTVLDIPISMLVDYDREYLLKHMI
;
A
#
# COMPACT_ATOMS: atom_id res chain seq x y z
N MET A 1 10.81 -21.86 -11.90
CA MET A 1 10.43 -20.46 -11.62
C MET A 1 8.95 -20.40 -11.23
N ILE A 2 8.56 -19.49 -10.36
CA ILE A 2 7.17 -19.21 -9.98
C ILE A 2 6.53 -18.38 -11.09
N ARG A 3 5.45 -18.87 -11.67
CA ARG A 3 4.75 -18.22 -12.79
C ARG A 3 3.79 -17.16 -12.27
N VAL A 4 4.00 -15.91 -12.68
CA VAL A 4 3.32 -14.73 -12.14
C VAL A 4 2.41 -14.10 -13.19
N GLY A 5 1.17 -13.80 -12.79
CA GLY A 5 0.27 -12.90 -13.51
C GLY A 5 0.08 -11.59 -12.73
N ILE A 6 -0.16 -10.50 -13.43
CA ILE A 6 -0.40 -9.18 -12.83
C ILE A 6 -1.73 -8.63 -13.36
N VAL A 7 -2.68 -8.35 -12.47
CA VAL A 7 -3.93 -7.66 -12.81
C VAL A 7 -3.74 -6.16 -12.63
N GLY A 8 -3.86 -5.42 -13.72
CA GLY A 8 -3.62 -3.99 -13.78
C GLY A 8 -2.29 -3.61 -14.43
N TYR A 9 -2.31 -2.57 -15.27
CA TYR A 9 -1.15 -2.02 -15.99
C TYR A 9 -0.96 -0.54 -15.64
N GLY A 10 -1.14 -0.23 -14.35
CA GLY A 10 -0.86 1.08 -13.75
C GLY A 10 0.59 1.17 -13.23
N ASN A 11 0.86 2.17 -12.40
CA ASN A 11 2.20 2.36 -11.83
C ASN A 11 2.67 1.14 -11.03
N LEU A 12 1.86 0.63 -10.10
CA LEU A 12 2.18 -0.54 -9.29
C LEU A 12 2.43 -1.79 -10.16
N GLY A 13 1.53 -2.07 -11.11
CA GLY A 13 1.67 -3.25 -11.98
C GLY A 13 2.91 -3.19 -12.87
N LYS A 14 3.25 -2.02 -13.42
CA LYS A 14 4.48 -1.83 -14.20
C LYS A 14 5.74 -2.01 -13.37
N SER A 15 5.77 -1.43 -12.18
CA SER A 15 6.90 -1.58 -11.25
C SER A 15 7.09 -3.04 -10.83
N LEU A 16 5.99 -3.72 -10.52
CA LEU A 16 6.03 -5.13 -10.18
C LEU A 16 6.54 -6.01 -11.34
N GLY A 17 6.06 -5.75 -12.57
CA GLY A 17 6.52 -6.50 -13.74
C GLY A 17 7.99 -6.29 -14.03
N TYR A 18 8.52 -5.07 -13.85
CA TYR A 18 9.95 -4.80 -13.93
C TYR A 18 10.72 -5.65 -12.91
N LEU A 19 10.29 -5.67 -11.64
CA LEU A 19 10.95 -6.46 -10.59
C LEU A 19 10.85 -7.97 -10.82
N VAL A 20 9.74 -8.45 -11.42
CA VAL A 20 9.61 -9.86 -11.82
C VAL A 20 10.59 -10.20 -12.95
N ASP A 21 10.74 -9.34 -13.96
CA ASP A 21 11.67 -9.53 -15.06
C ASP A 21 13.15 -9.54 -14.58
N GLU A 22 13.49 -8.82 -13.49
CA GLU A 22 14.82 -8.85 -12.85
C GLU A 22 15.02 -10.06 -11.90
N SER A 23 13.97 -10.83 -11.60
CA SER A 23 14.05 -11.96 -10.68
C SER A 23 14.48 -13.25 -11.38
N ASP A 24 15.44 -13.98 -10.79
CA ASP A 24 15.81 -15.32 -11.22
C ASP A 24 14.87 -16.44 -10.72
N LYS A 25 13.89 -16.10 -9.88
CA LYS A 25 12.95 -17.03 -9.25
C LYS A 25 11.53 -16.97 -9.81
N MET A 26 11.19 -15.88 -10.49
CA MET A 26 9.82 -15.62 -10.99
C MET A 26 9.84 -15.39 -12.50
N GLU A 27 8.70 -15.69 -13.14
CA GLU A 27 8.49 -15.52 -14.58
C GLU A 27 7.15 -14.81 -14.82
N LEU A 28 7.17 -13.70 -15.56
CA LEU A 28 5.97 -12.95 -15.92
C LEU A 28 5.24 -13.62 -17.09
N ILE A 29 4.08 -14.20 -16.82
CA ILE A 29 3.19 -14.78 -17.84
C ILE A 29 2.42 -13.68 -18.58
N GLY A 30 2.08 -12.59 -17.90
CA GLY A 30 1.48 -11.41 -18.52
C GLY A 30 0.75 -10.50 -17.54
N TYR A 31 0.40 -9.34 -18.07
CA TYR A 31 -0.52 -8.40 -17.43
C TYR A 31 -1.92 -8.64 -17.95
N PHE A 32 -2.92 -8.43 -17.07
CA PHE A 32 -4.33 -8.52 -17.43
C PHE A 32 -5.00 -7.17 -17.18
N SER A 33 -5.51 -6.55 -18.23
CA SER A 33 -6.04 -5.18 -18.17
C SER A 33 -7.43 -5.10 -18.81
N ARG A 34 -8.33 -4.31 -18.19
CA ARG A 34 -9.63 -3.95 -18.81
C ARG A 34 -9.45 -2.92 -19.92
N ARG A 35 -8.36 -2.13 -19.85
CA ARG A 35 -8.01 -1.17 -20.89
C ARG A 35 -7.18 -1.87 -21.96
N GLU A 36 -7.43 -1.55 -23.21
CA GLU A 36 -6.58 -1.95 -24.31
C GLU A 36 -5.28 -1.14 -24.28
N ILE A 37 -4.15 -1.83 -24.36
CA ILE A 37 -2.82 -1.23 -24.33
C ILE A 37 -2.10 -1.63 -25.62
N GLU A 38 -1.98 -0.71 -26.52
CA GLU A 38 -1.28 -0.93 -27.79
C GLU A 38 0.23 -1.12 -27.59
N GLY A 39 0.83 -1.95 -28.43
CA GLY A 39 2.28 -2.11 -28.54
C GLY A 39 2.95 -2.97 -27.44
N ASN A 40 2.21 -3.51 -26.48
CA ASN A 40 2.77 -4.41 -25.47
C ASN A 40 2.14 -5.81 -25.53
N LEU A 41 2.85 -6.77 -26.13
CA LEU A 41 2.40 -8.16 -26.30
C LEU A 41 2.24 -8.93 -24.97
N LYS A 42 2.83 -8.46 -23.87
CA LYS A 42 2.64 -9.06 -22.54
C LYS A 42 1.30 -8.66 -21.91
N VAL A 43 0.60 -7.62 -22.42
CA VAL A 43 -0.71 -7.19 -21.90
C VAL A 43 -1.81 -7.96 -22.62
N LYS A 44 -2.69 -8.57 -21.83
CA LYS A 44 -3.83 -9.38 -22.25
C LYS A 44 -5.14 -8.76 -21.72
N ARG A 45 -6.25 -9.11 -22.32
CA ARG A 45 -7.56 -8.69 -21.80
C ARG A 45 -7.86 -9.35 -20.45
N TYR A 46 -8.44 -8.57 -19.54
CA TYR A 46 -8.85 -9.06 -18.23
C TYR A 46 -9.80 -10.26 -18.33
N ASP A 47 -10.74 -10.24 -19.29
CA ASP A 47 -11.74 -11.28 -19.50
C ASP A 47 -11.13 -12.65 -19.83
N ASP A 48 -9.91 -12.66 -20.38
CA ASP A 48 -9.21 -13.91 -20.74
C ASP A 48 -8.46 -14.56 -19.58
N ILE A 49 -8.41 -13.93 -18.39
CA ILE A 49 -7.54 -14.34 -17.26
C ILE A 49 -7.80 -15.79 -16.84
N LYS A 50 -9.05 -16.25 -16.85
CA LYS A 50 -9.42 -17.62 -16.46
C LYS A 50 -8.82 -18.69 -17.36
N ASN A 51 -8.45 -18.36 -18.61
CA ASN A 51 -7.77 -19.27 -19.52
C ASN A 51 -6.31 -19.53 -19.10
N TYR A 52 -5.80 -18.82 -18.09
CA TYR A 52 -4.43 -18.91 -17.61
C TYR A 52 -4.31 -19.59 -16.24
N LYS A 53 -5.39 -20.15 -15.66
CA LYS A 53 -5.38 -20.72 -14.31
C LYS A 53 -4.33 -21.82 -14.10
N ASP A 54 -4.04 -22.62 -15.12
CA ASP A 54 -3.04 -23.68 -15.06
C ASP A 54 -1.61 -23.18 -15.41
N ARG A 55 -1.49 -21.90 -15.79
CA ARG A 55 -0.25 -21.27 -16.25
C ARG A 55 0.29 -20.23 -15.26
N ILE A 56 -0.48 -19.85 -14.26
CA ILE A 56 -0.14 -18.85 -13.25
C ILE A 56 -0.18 -19.50 -11.88
N ASP A 57 0.92 -19.40 -11.14
CA ASP A 57 1.04 -19.89 -9.78
C ASP A 57 0.56 -18.85 -8.76
N ILE A 58 0.83 -17.56 -9.04
CA ILE A 58 0.46 -16.41 -8.20
C ILE A 58 -0.05 -15.28 -9.09
N LEU A 59 -1.13 -14.65 -8.66
CA LEU A 59 -1.72 -13.49 -9.32
C LEU A 59 -1.64 -12.27 -8.40
N PHE A 60 -0.92 -11.24 -8.83
CA PHE A 60 -0.86 -9.96 -8.14
C PHE A 60 -1.99 -9.03 -8.59
N LEU A 61 -2.75 -8.51 -7.65
CA LEU A 61 -3.88 -7.60 -7.90
C LEU A 61 -3.41 -6.16 -7.67
N CYS A 62 -3.19 -5.42 -8.75
CA CYS A 62 -2.67 -4.06 -8.76
C CYS A 62 -3.73 -3.02 -9.14
N GLY A 63 -5.01 -3.32 -8.86
CA GLY A 63 -6.13 -2.42 -9.01
C GLY A 63 -6.22 -1.38 -7.88
N SER A 64 -7.24 -0.52 -7.94
CA SER A 64 -7.52 0.44 -6.87
C SER A 64 -8.25 -0.24 -5.70
N SER A 65 -7.94 0.19 -4.48
CA SER A 65 -8.64 -0.30 -3.29
C SER A 65 -10.10 0.17 -3.20
N ASP A 66 -10.43 1.29 -3.86
CA ASP A 66 -11.78 1.85 -3.79
C ASP A 66 -12.79 1.10 -4.67
N HIS A 67 -12.34 0.52 -5.80
CA HIS A 67 -13.26 0.02 -6.82
C HIS A 67 -12.91 -1.37 -7.37
N ASP A 68 -11.64 -1.77 -7.31
CA ASP A 68 -11.18 -2.95 -8.05
C ASP A 68 -10.90 -4.16 -7.16
N ILE A 69 -10.08 -3.98 -6.12
CA ILE A 69 -9.48 -5.10 -5.39
C ILE A 69 -10.54 -5.96 -4.68
N GLU A 70 -11.53 -5.35 -4.00
CA GLU A 70 -12.56 -6.14 -3.31
C GLU A 70 -13.34 -7.04 -4.27
N ILE A 71 -13.66 -6.54 -5.47
CA ILE A 71 -14.42 -7.29 -6.48
C ILE A 71 -13.53 -8.35 -7.13
N GLN A 72 -12.37 -7.93 -7.61
CA GLN A 72 -11.43 -8.81 -8.32
C GLN A 72 -10.85 -9.89 -7.40
N GLY A 73 -10.52 -9.55 -6.15
CA GLY A 73 -10.01 -10.49 -5.17
C GLY A 73 -10.98 -11.64 -4.93
N VAL A 74 -12.23 -11.31 -4.62
CA VAL A 74 -13.31 -12.30 -4.38
C VAL A 74 -13.59 -13.16 -5.62
N GLU A 75 -13.48 -12.60 -6.82
CA GLU A 75 -13.66 -13.37 -8.06
C GLU A 75 -12.47 -14.30 -8.32
N LEU A 76 -11.24 -13.75 -8.24
CA LEU A 76 -10.04 -14.42 -8.75
C LEU A 76 -9.44 -15.42 -7.77
N VAL A 77 -9.66 -15.27 -6.45
CA VAL A 77 -9.20 -16.26 -5.46
C VAL A 77 -9.85 -17.64 -5.64
N LYS A 78 -10.95 -17.74 -6.36
CA LYS A 78 -11.57 -19.03 -6.72
C LYS A 78 -10.69 -19.89 -7.62
N ASP A 79 -9.87 -19.26 -8.44
CA ASP A 79 -9.03 -19.95 -9.44
C ASP A 79 -7.52 -19.78 -9.17
N PHE A 80 -7.09 -18.72 -8.46
CA PHE A 80 -5.69 -18.34 -8.30
C PHE A 80 -5.29 -18.12 -6.84
N ASN A 81 -4.01 -18.35 -6.51
CA ASN A 81 -3.43 -17.75 -5.32
C ASN A 81 -3.21 -16.27 -5.60
N THR A 82 -3.61 -15.40 -4.68
CA THR A 82 -3.61 -13.95 -4.91
C THR A 82 -2.75 -13.19 -3.90
N ILE A 83 -2.21 -12.06 -4.34
CA ILE A 83 -1.58 -11.05 -3.48
C ILE A 83 -2.15 -9.70 -3.88
N ASP A 84 -2.57 -8.91 -2.91
CA ASP A 84 -3.01 -7.54 -3.13
C ASP A 84 -2.39 -6.55 -2.13
N CYS A 85 -2.51 -5.26 -2.47
CA CYS A 85 -2.09 -4.15 -1.64
C CYS A 85 -3.30 -3.33 -1.15
N PHE A 86 -4.40 -4.01 -0.79
CA PHE A 86 -5.62 -3.37 -0.34
C PHE A 86 -5.37 -2.51 0.91
N ASP A 87 -5.67 -1.22 0.82
CA ASP A 87 -5.33 -0.21 1.84
C ASP A 87 -6.54 0.55 2.40
N ASN A 88 -7.77 0.12 2.09
CA ASN A 88 -8.95 0.67 2.73
C ASN A 88 -9.11 0.11 4.14
N HIS A 89 -8.47 0.76 5.12
CA HIS A 89 -8.38 0.29 6.52
C HIS A 89 -9.73 -0.02 7.17
N LYS A 90 -10.79 0.67 6.79
CA LYS A 90 -12.14 0.43 7.34
C LYS A 90 -12.72 -0.92 6.92
N HIS A 91 -12.32 -1.42 5.76
CA HIS A 91 -12.91 -2.61 5.12
C HIS A 91 -11.99 -3.83 5.16
N ILE A 92 -10.75 -3.73 5.67
CA ILE A 92 -9.77 -4.83 5.68
C ILE A 92 -10.33 -6.07 6.38
N TYR A 93 -11.00 -5.91 7.52
CA TYR A 93 -11.53 -7.04 8.28
C TYR A 93 -12.61 -7.80 7.49
N ASP A 94 -13.57 -7.11 6.93
CA ASP A 94 -14.65 -7.72 6.15
C ASP A 94 -14.12 -8.36 4.86
N TYR A 95 -13.17 -7.72 4.21
CA TYR A 95 -12.48 -8.26 3.05
C TYR A 95 -11.69 -9.53 3.41
N TYR A 96 -10.95 -9.53 4.52
CA TYR A 96 -10.26 -10.71 5.04
C TYR A 96 -11.21 -11.89 5.23
N GLN A 97 -12.34 -11.70 5.89
CA GLN A 97 -13.32 -12.76 6.13
C GLN A 97 -13.84 -13.39 4.84
N LYS A 98 -14.15 -12.54 3.85
CA LYS A 98 -14.59 -13.01 2.52
C LYS A 98 -13.50 -13.82 1.83
N MET A 99 -12.28 -13.31 1.81
CA MET A 99 -11.13 -13.94 1.15
C MET A 99 -10.72 -15.25 1.84
N ASP A 100 -10.76 -15.31 3.19
CA ASP A 100 -10.45 -16.52 3.94
C ASP A 100 -11.45 -17.65 3.62
N LYS A 101 -12.74 -17.33 3.67
CA LYS A 101 -13.79 -18.30 3.36
C LYS A 101 -13.62 -18.86 1.96
N ILE A 102 -13.55 -18.00 0.94
CA ILE A 102 -13.47 -18.43 -0.46
C ILE A 102 -12.15 -19.15 -0.74
N GLY A 103 -11.04 -18.63 -0.20
CA GLY A 103 -9.73 -19.27 -0.37
C GLY A 103 -9.66 -20.68 0.20
N ARG A 104 -10.27 -20.94 1.37
CA ARG A 104 -10.39 -22.29 1.94
C ARG A 104 -11.26 -23.20 1.08
N GLU A 105 -12.42 -22.70 0.65
CA GLU A 105 -13.36 -23.48 -0.19
C GLU A 105 -12.75 -23.83 -1.55
N SER A 106 -11.89 -22.97 -2.09
CA SER A 106 -11.26 -23.13 -3.42
C SER A 106 -9.84 -23.71 -3.35
N GLU A 107 -9.35 -24.08 -2.16
CA GLU A 107 -7.97 -24.55 -1.93
C GLU A 107 -6.90 -23.56 -2.47
N LYS A 108 -7.10 -22.26 -2.21
CA LYS A 108 -6.20 -21.18 -2.60
C LYS A 108 -5.70 -20.38 -1.38
N VAL A 109 -4.56 -19.74 -1.56
CA VAL A 109 -4.00 -18.79 -0.60
C VAL A 109 -4.21 -17.38 -1.13
N SER A 110 -4.69 -16.48 -0.27
CA SER A 110 -4.78 -15.06 -0.57
C SER A 110 -4.01 -14.27 0.48
N LEU A 111 -2.99 -13.55 0.07
CA LEU A 111 -2.29 -12.62 0.94
C LEU A 111 -2.81 -11.22 0.67
N ILE A 112 -3.51 -10.64 1.63
CA ILE A 112 -4.16 -9.35 1.48
C ILE A 112 -3.36 -8.22 2.16
N SER A 113 -3.60 -6.99 1.70
CA SER A 113 -3.08 -5.77 2.33
C SER A 113 -1.57 -5.78 2.48
N THR A 114 -0.86 -6.16 1.40
CA THR A 114 0.58 -6.39 1.40
C THR A 114 1.32 -5.22 0.75
N GLY A 115 1.58 -4.19 1.53
CA GLY A 115 2.35 -3.01 1.14
C GLY A 115 3.27 -2.56 2.27
N TRP A 116 3.53 -1.25 2.32
CA TRP A 116 4.27 -0.70 3.45
C TRP A 116 3.34 -0.23 4.58
N ASP A 117 2.13 0.29 4.26
CA ASP A 117 1.06 0.55 5.24
C ASP A 117 -0.34 0.50 4.56
N PRO A 118 -1.08 -0.58 4.79
CA PRO A 118 -0.76 -1.76 5.61
C PRO A 118 0.37 -2.63 5.04
N GLY A 119 1.07 -3.32 5.93
CA GLY A 119 2.19 -4.21 5.62
C GLY A 119 3.36 -4.04 6.57
N LEU A 120 4.46 -3.42 6.13
CA LEU A 120 5.65 -3.27 6.99
C LEU A 120 5.38 -2.45 8.26
N PHE A 121 4.58 -1.39 8.17
CA PHE A 121 4.16 -0.64 9.35
C PHE A 121 3.25 -1.46 10.28
N SER A 122 2.46 -2.38 9.74
CA SER A 122 1.66 -3.32 10.54
C SER A 122 2.56 -4.26 11.33
N LEU A 123 3.63 -4.79 10.71
CA LEU A 123 4.65 -5.58 11.40
C LEU A 123 5.34 -4.78 12.51
N ALA A 124 5.77 -3.54 12.19
CA ALA A 124 6.42 -2.67 13.16
C ALA A 124 5.49 -2.39 14.36
N ARG A 125 4.24 -1.99 14.11
CA ARG A 125 3.26 -1.76 15.18
C ARG A 125 3.07 -2.98 16.07
N THR A 126 2.90 -4.16 15.47
CA THR A 126 2.67 -5.41 16.21
C THR A 126 3.88 -5.83 17.02
N LEU A 127 5.09 -5.77 16.42
CA LEU A 127 6.33 -6.10 17.11
C LEU A 127 6.59 -5.13 18.29
N PHE A 128 6.42 -3.84 18.04
CA PHE A 128 6.63 -2.82 19.05
C PHE A 128 5.64 -2.95 20.22
N GLU A 129 4.37 -3.27 19.92
CA GLU A 129 3.35 -3.56 20.94
C GLU A 129 3.76 -4.76 21.81
N ALA A 130 4.22 -5.84 21.19
CA ALA A 130 4.62 -7.05 21.91
C ALA A 130 5.82 -6.81 22.85
N VAL A 131 6.78 -5.97 22.43
CA VAL A 131 8.02 -5.71 23.18
C VAL A 131 7.84 -4.62 24.23
N LEU A 132 6.99 -3.62 23.97
CA LEU A 132 6.78 -2.46 24.82
C LEU A 132 5.27 -2.24 25.11
N PRO A 133 4.59 -3.16 25.81
CA PRO A 133 3.12 -3.21 25.88
C PRO A 133 2.48 -2.02 26.61
N LYS A 134 3.20 -1.34 27.50
CA LYS A 134 2.69 -0.18 28.26
C LYS A 134 2.89 1.16 27.56
N ALA A 135 3.47 1.17 26.38
CA ALA A 135 3.75 2.38 25.62
C ALA A 135 2.61 2.74 24.65
N LYS A 136 2.69 3.92 24.04
CA LYS A 136 1.79 4.38 22.98
C LYS A 136 2.46 4.28 21.62
N THR A 137 1.67 3.94 20.60
CA THR A 137 2.12 3.89 19.22
C THR A 137 1.57 5.08 18.46
N TYR A 138 2.44 5.74 17.71
CA TYR A 138 2.16 6.88 16.85
C TYR A 138 2.57 6.52 15.43
N THR A 139 1.72 6.81 14.45
CA THR A 139 2.05 6.64 13.04
C THR A 139 1.94 7.98 12.33
N PHE A 140 3.03 8.41 11.72
CA PHE A 140 3.09 9.60 10.90
C PHE A 140 3.28 9.18 9.44
N TRP A 141 2.42 9.66 8.55
CA TRP A 141 2.52 9.45 7.11
C TRP A 141 3.03 10.70 6.41
N GLY A 142 3.97 10.54 5.50
CA GLY A 142 4.56 11.62 4.70
C GLY A 142 5.99 11.98 5.18
N LYS A 143 6.58 12.99 4.58
CA LYS A 143 5.98 13.84 3.53
C LYS A 143 5.79 13.02 2.24
N GLY A 144 4.57 13.00 1.67
CA GLY A 144 4.37 12.19 0.47
C GLY A 144 3.05 12.39 -0.25
N ILE A 145 3.05 12.04 -1.55
CA ILE A 145 1.88 12.14 -2.42
C ILE A 145 0.96 10.94 -2.19
N SER A 146 -0.25 11.19 -1.72
CA SER A 146 -1.32 10.19 -1.69
C SER A 146 -2.03 10.09 -3.03
N GLN A 147 -1.96 8.92 -3.66
CA GLN A 147 -2.59 8.70 -4.96
C GLN A 147 -4.12 8.68 -4.86
N GLY A 148 -4.69 8.06 -3.82
CA GLY A 148 -6.13 8.03 -3.58
C GLY A 148 -6.71 9.43 -3.36
N HIS A 149 -6.11 10.23 -2.46
CA HIS A 149 -6.53 11.61 -2.22
C HIS A 149 -6.39 12.48 -3.47
N SER A 150 -5.30 12.34 -4.22
CA SER A 150 -5.11 13.05 -5.49
C SER A 150 -6.16 12.67 -6.52
N ALA A 151 -6.55 11.39 -6.59
CA ALA A 151 -7.60 10.92 -7.48
C ALA A 151 -8.99 11.49 -7.08
N ALA A 152 -9.29 11.52 -5.78
CA ALA A 152 -10.52 12.11 -5.27
C ALA A 152 -10.63 13.60 -5.61
N VAL A 153 -9.53 14.37 -5.48
CA VAL A 153 -9.50 15.78 -5.89
C VAL A 153 -9.71 15.93 -7.39
N ARG A 154 -9.06 15.10 -8.22
CA ARG A 154 -9.25 15.13 -9.69
C ARG A 154 -10.68 14.79 -10.14
N ALA A 155 -11.46 14.12 -9.31
CA ALA A 155 -12.86 13.82 -9.60
C ALA A 155 -13.81 15.00 -9.33
N ILE A 156 -13.35 16.08 -8.70
CA ILE A 156 -14.15 17.28 -8.45
C ILE A 156 -14.35 18.03 -9.78
N GLU A 157 -15.59 18.38 -10.10
CA GLU A 157 -15.96 19.20 -11.25
C GLU A 157 -15.19 20.54 -11.23
N GLY A 158 -14.55 20.90 -12.35
CA GLY A 158 -13.70 22.08 -12.49
C GLY A 158 -12.23 21.84 -12.15
N VAL A 159 -11.85 20.64 -11.72
CA VAL A 159 -10.46 20.25 -11.52
C VAL A 159 -9.94 19.50 -12.76
N LYS A 160 -8.87 20.01 -13.36
CA LYS A 160 -8.19 19.38 -14.49
C LYS A 160 -7.15 18.35 -14.03
N ASP A 161 -6.33 18.68 -13.03
CA ASP A 161 -5.34 17.79 -12.45
C ASP A 161 -5.00 18.21 -11.02
N ALA A 162 -4.49 17.28 -10.21
CA ALA A 162 -4.11 17.58 -8.84
C ALA A 162 -3.07 16.60 -8.27
N ALA A 163 -2.29 17.09 -7.30
CA ALA A 163 -1.45 16.29 -6.44
C ALA A 163 -1.67 16.70 -4.98
N GLN A 164 -1.87 15.71 -4.10
CA GLN A 164 -2.07 15.94 -2.67
C GLN A 164 -0.93 15.34 -1.86
N TYR A 165 -0.39 16.12 -0.93
CA TYR A 165 0.63 15.71 0.02
C TYR A 165 0.04 15.57 1.43
N THR A 166 0.35 14.46 2.07
CA THR A 166 0.22 14.30 3.51
C THR A 166 1.52 14.71 4.15
N ILE A 167 1.47 15.61 5.14
CA ILE A 167 2.65 16.18 5.77
C ILE A 167 2.50 16.04 7.30
N PRO A 168 3.40 15.31 7.97
CA PRO A 168 3.44 15.27 9.42
C PRO A 168 3.64 16.66 10.01
N ARG A 169 2.97 16.95 11.10
CA ARG A 169 3.21 18.20 11.85
C ARG A 169 4.41 18.01 12.75
N GLU A 170 5.38 18.90 12.62
CA GLU A 170 6.65 18.84 13.35
C GLU A 170 6.43 18.99 14.86
N ASP A 171 5.52 19.85 15.31
CA ASP A 171 5.20 20.05 16.73
C ASP A 171 4.65 18.78 17.40
N PHE A 172 3.83 17.99 16.70
CA PHE A 172 3.39 16.70 17.20
C PHE A 172 4.51 15.66 17.22
N LEU A 173 5.33 15.63 16.18
CA LEU A 173 6.46 14.73 16.11
C LEU A 173 7.47 15.03 17.23
N GLU A 174 7.84 16.29 17.43
CA GLU A 174 8.73 16.73 18.51
C GLU A 174 8.17 16.35 19.88
N SER A 175 6.89 16.60 20.13
CA SER A 175 6.21 16.21 21.38
C SER A 175 6.37 14.72 21.66
N VAL A 176 6.14 13.86 20.66
CA VAL A 176 6.33 12.41 20.79
C VAL A 176 7.81 12.06 21.05
N MET A 177 8.73 12.71 20.31
CA MET A 177 10.18 12.48 20.47
C MET A 177 10.71 12.93 21.85
N GLU A 178 10.09 13.91 22.48
CA GLU A 178 10.38 14.34 23.86
C GLU A 178 9.73 13.43 24.91
N GLY A 179 8.89 12.48 24.48
CA GLY A 179 8.14 11.57 25.34
C GLY A 179 6.94 12.20 26.01
N LEU A 180 6.46 13.28 25.44
CA LEU A 180 5.16 13.83 25.79
C LEU A 180 4.09 12.96 25.11
N GLU A 181 2.94 12.85 25.76
CA GLU A 181 1.79 12.10 25.23
C GLU A 181 0.75 13.08 24.65
N PRO A 182 0.95 13.60 23.41
CA PRO A 182 0.00 14.51 22.84
C PRO A 182 -1.36 13.82 22.60
N ASP A 183 -2.44 14.61 22.58
CA ASP A 183 -3.75 14.13 22.14
C ASP A 183 -3.73 13.87 20.63
N PHE A 184 -3.19 12.69 20.28
CA PHE A 184 -2.87 12.29 18.93
C PHE A 184 -4.10 11.73 18.21
N THR A 185 -4.43 12.37 17.09
CA THR A 185 -5.28 11.80 16.05
C THR A 185 -4.63 12.04 14.69
N PRO A 186 -4.93 11.23 13.66
CA PRO A 186 -4.40 11.48 12.32
C PRO A 186 -4.64 12.92 11.84
N GLN A 187 -5.82 13.47 12.12
CA GLN A 187 -6.21 14.83 11.72
C GLN A 187 -5.38 15.91 12.42
N LYS A 188 -5.07 15.71 13.70
CA LYS A 188 -4.26 16.67 14.48
C LYS A 188 -2.77 16.58 14.13
N ALA A 189 -2.29 15.36 13.84
CA ALA A 189 -0.87 15.10 13.62
C ALA A 189 -0.40 15.35 12.17
N HIS A 190 -1.33 15.60 11.25
CA HIS A 190 -0.99 15.81 9.83
C HIS A 190 -1.74 17.02 9.27
N LEU A 191 -1.11 17.67 8.31
CA LEU A 191 -1.76 18.61 7.42
C LEU A 191 -1.86 18.04 6.01
N ARG A 192 -2.81 18.54 5.23
CA ARG A 192 -2.99 18.24 3.82
C ARG A 192 -2.56 19.44 2.98
N GLU A 193 -1.69 19.21 2.02
CA GLU A 193 -1.32 20.24 1.05
C GLU A 193 -1.71 19.77 -0.35
N VAL A 194 -2.53 20.54 -1.04
CA VAL A 194 -3.09 20.18 -2.34
C VAL A 194 -2.63 21.19 -3.38
N PHE A 195 -2.08 20.69 -4.46
CA PHE A 195 -1.72 21.46 -5.65
C PHE A 195 -2.74 21.12 -6.74
N VAL A 196 -3.46 22.13 -7.22
CA VAL A 196 -4.63 21.96 -8.11
C VAL A 196 -4.46 22.77 -9.38
N VAL A 197 -4.68 22.13 -10.50
CA VAL A 197 -4.88 22.76 -11.80
C VAL A 197 -6.38 22.77 -12.07
N ILE A 198 -6.97 23.94 -12.26
CA ILE A 198 -8.40 24.06 -12.55
C ILE A 198 -8.64 24.18 -14.07
N GLU A 199 -9.85 23.85 -14.48
CA GLU A 199 -10.35 24.10 -15.84
C GLU A 199 -10.60 25.60 -16.07
N ASP A 200 -10.54 26.02 -17.32
CA ASP A 200 -10.81 27.40 -17.69
C ASP A 200 -12.24 27.81 -17.28
N GLY A 201 -12.35 28.87 -16.49
CA GLY A 201 -13.63 29.38 -16.00
C GLY A 201 -14.16 28.71 -14.74
N ALA A 202 -13.45 27.72 -14.17
CA ALA A 202 -13.83 27.13 -12.88
C ALA A 202 -13.62 28.12 -11.73
N ASP A 203 -14.53 28.08 -10.77
CA ASP A 203 -14.47 28.92 -9.57
C ASP A 203 -13.54 28.29 -8.51
N LYS A 204 -12.47 29.01 -8.17
CA LYS A 204 -11.46 28.56 -7.21
C LYS A 204 -12.03 28.35 -5.82
N ASP A 205 -12.91 29.25 -5.36
CA ASP A 205 -13.46 29.22 -4.03
C ASP A 205 -14.40 28.01 -3.86
N ILE A 206 -15.17 27.70 -4.89
CA ILE A 206 -16.03 26.50 -4.91
C ILE A 206 -15.18 25.22 -4.88
N VAL A 207 -14.11 25.14 -5.69
CA VAL A 207 -13.22 23.98 -5.73
C VAL A 207 -12.51 23.81 -4.38
N GLU A 208 -11.99 24.88 -3.80
CA GLU A 208 -11.31 24.83 -2.49
C GLU A 208 -12.28 24.35 -1.39
N GLU A 209 -13.50 24.86 -1.35
CA GLU A 209 -14.50 24.43 -0.37
C GLU A 209 -14.86 22.95 -0.53
N LYS A 210 -15.08 22.48 -1.78
CA LYS A 210 -15.33 21.06 -2.06
C LYS A 210 -14.17 20.16 -1.61
N ILE A 211 -12.93 20.62 -1.75
CA ILE A 211 -11.76 19.87 -1.26
C ILE A 211 -11.79 19.80 0.26
N LYS A 212 -11.84 20.95 0.94
CA LYS A 212 -11.73 21.03 2.41
C LYS A 212 -12.82 20.29 3.16
N THR A 213 -14.02 20.22 2.58
CA THR A 213 -15.20 19.56 3.17
C THR A 213 -15.41 18.12 2.73
N MET A 214 -14.53 17.58 1.89
CA MET A 214 -14.67 16.22 1.35
C MET A 214 -14.56 15.18 2.47
N PRO A 215 -15.65 14.41 2.71
CA PRO A 215 -15.67 13.37 3.75
C PRO A 215 -14.60 12.29 3.49
N ASP A 216 -14.12 11.68 4.56
CA ASP A 216 -13.12 10.60 4.58
C ASP A 216 -11.73 10.98 4.07
N TYR A 217 -11.55 12.09 3.34
CA TYR A 217 -10.28 12.50 2.75
C TYR A 217 -9.68 13.75 3.38
N PHE A 218 -10.48 14.82 3.53
CA PHE A 218 -9.99 16.14 3.95
C PHE A 218 -10.73 16.70 5.18
N GLU A 219 -11.98 16.28 5.39
CA GLU A 219 -12.76 16.77 6.51
C GLU A 219 -12.05 16.52 7.85
N GLY A 220 -11.94 17.59 8.65
CA GLY A 220 -11.26 17.57 9.95
C GLY A 220 -9.74 17.75 9.91
N TYR A 221 -9.13 17.82 8.73
CA TYR A 221 -7.71 18.14 8.57
C TYR A 221 -7.48 19.63 8.31
N GLU A 222 -6.36 20.17 8.79
CA GLU A 222 -5.82 21.42 8.26
C GLU A 222 -5.42 21.19 6.80
N THR A 223 -6.14 21.86 5.86
CA THR A 223 -5.94 21.67 4.43
C THR A 223 -5.55 22.98 3.76
N ARG A 224 -4.42 22.98 3.05
CA ARG A 224 -3.93 24.09 2.23
C ARG A 224 -4.12 23.76 0.77
N VAL A 225 -4.78 24.64 0.01
CA VAL A 225 -5.03 24.45 -1.41
C VAL A 225 -4.25 25.49 -2.20
N ASN A 226 -3.42 25.05 -3.13
CA ASN A 226 -2.58 25.86 -3.98
C ASN A 226 -3.00 25.68 -5.44
N PHE A 227 -3.48 26.75 -6.07
CA PHE A 227 -3.81 26.74 -7.49
C PHE A 227 -2.58 27.07 -8.32
N ILE A 228 -2.19 26.13 -9.19
CA ILE A 228 -0.96 26.19 -9.98
C ILE A 228 -1.21 25.92 -11.46
N SER A 229 -0.21 26.14 -12.30
CA SER A 229 -0.26 25.78 -13.72
C SER A 229 -0.05 24.27 -13.94
N GLN A 230 -0.48 23.75 -15.10
CA GLN A 230 -0.19 22.36 -15.48
C GLN A 230 1.32 22.12 -15.61
N GLU A 231 2.07 23.09 -16.16
CA GLU A 231 3.52 22.99 -16.28
C GLU A 231 4.21 22.85 -14.92
N ASP A 232 3.76 23.59 -13.92
CA ASP A 232 4.29 23.52 -12.56
C ASP A 232 3.96 22.19 -11.89
N LEU A 233 2.71 21.70 -12.04
CA LEU A 233 2.32 20.38 -11.54
C LEU A 233 3.16 19.27 -12.16
N ASP A 234 3.35 19.29 -13.48
CA ASP A 234 4.08 18.27 -14.22
C ASP A 234 5.57 18.25 -13.84
N LYS A 235 6.16 19.43 -13.62
CA LYS A 235 7.56 19.57 -13.27
C LYS A 235 7.86 19.17 -11.83
N ASN A 236 6.99 19.56 -10.88
CA ASN A 236 7.32 19.54 -9.45
C ASN A 236 6.52 18.50 -8.64
N HIS A 237 5.40 17.95 -9.17
CA HIS A 237 4.46 17.16 -8.39
C HIS A 237 4.09 15.78 -9.00
N LYS A 238 4.89 15.27 -9.95
CA LYS A 238 4.67 13.95 -10.58
C LYS A 238 5.57 12.82 -10.03
N GLY A 239 6.48 13.12 -9.13
CA GLY A 239 7.49 12.17 -8.63
C GLY A 239 6.95 11.02 -7.79
N MET A 240 5.81 11.19 -7.14
CA MET A 240 5.20 10.23 -6.20
C MET A 240 6.08 9.85 -4.97
N PRO A 241 6.84 10.79 -4.38
CA PRO A 241 7.55 10.51 -3.13
C PRO A 241 6.55 10.18 -2.02
N HIS A 242 6.95 9.34 -1.10
CA HIS A 242 6.17 9.05 0.09
C HIS A 242 7.08 8.55 1.22
N GLY A 243 6.48 8.20 2.34
CA GLY A 243 7.15 7.62 3.47
C GLY A 243 6.36 7.82 4.74
N GLY A 244 7.05 7.66 5.85
CA GLY A 244 6.45 7.88 7.16
C GLY A 244 7.26 7.20 8.25
N ARG A 245 6.70 7.19 9.45
CA ARG A 245 7.31 6.52 10.58
C ARG A 245 6.29 5.97 11.56
N VAL A 246 6.64 4.85 12.16
CA VAL A 246 5.95 4.29 13.32
C VAL A 246 6.86 4.49 14.52
N ILE A 247 6.36 5.16 15.55
CA ILE A 247 7.07 5.38 16.81
C ILE A 247 6.27 4.69 17.91
N ARG A 248 6.95 3.92 18.76
CA ARG A 248 6.39 3.47 20.02
C ARG A 248 7.26 3.99 21.15
N GLU A 249 6.67 4.78 22.01
CA GLU A 249 7.33 5.48 23.09
C GLU A 249 6.59 5.26 24.39
N GLY A 250 7.32 4.96 25.48
CA GLY A 250 6.76 4.82 26.80
C GLY A 250 7.69 4.13 27.78
N GLU A 251 7.15 3.71 28.91
CA GLU A 251 7.89 3.02 29.95
C GLU A 251 7.95 1.51 29.71
N ASN A 252 9.11 0.91 29.98
CA ASN A 252 9.24 -0.53 30.00
C ASN A 252 9.14 -1.09 31.44
N ALA A 253 10.24 -1.30 32.15
CA ALA A 253 10.27 -1.78 33.51
C ALA A 253 10.83 -0.72 34.47
N LYS A 254 10.20 -0.53 35.63
CA LYS A 254 10.68 0.35 36.70
C LYS A 254 10.99 1.80 36.21
N ASP A 255 10.03 2.44 35.59
CA ASP A 255 10.11 3.84 35.18
C ASP A 255 11.26 4.14 34.19
N GLN A 256 11.72 3.13 33.46
CA GLN A 256 12.70 3.30 32.39
C GLN A 256 12.00 3.52 31.06
N ARG A 257 12.30 4.63 30.42
CA ARG A 257 11.77 4.95 29.09
C ARG A 257 12.47 4.12 28.02
N ALA A 258 11.69 3.68 27.05
CA ALA A 258 12.17 3.06 25.82
C ALA A 258 11.40 3.61 24.62
N ARG A 259 12.08 3.67 23.50
CA ARG A 259 11.51 4.06 22.21
C ARG A 259 11.97 3.12 21.12
N MET A 260 11.03 2.72 20.29
CA MET A 260 11.27 1.98 19.06
C MET A 260 10.73 2.80 17.89
N GLU A 261 11.47 2.85 16.80
CA GLU A 261 11.10 3.62 15.64
C GLU A 261 11.39 2.83 14.36
N PHE A 262 10.46 2.88 13.41
CA PHE A 262 10.64 2.41 12.05
C PHE A 262 10.36 3.58 11.12
N ILE A 263 11.35 3.96 10.30
CA ILE A 263 11.29 5.08 9.36
C ILE A 263 11.36 4.53 7.95
N LEU A 264 10.56 5.10 7.06
CA LEU A 264 10.54 4.78 5.65
C LEU A 264 10.52 6.07 4.82
N ASP A 265 11.50 6.20 3.93
CA ASP A 265 11.60 7.28 2.96
C ASP A 265 11.65 6.70 1.55
N LEU A 266 10.75 7.14 0.68
CA LEU A 266 10.56 6.61 -0.67
C LEU A 266 10.61 7.73 -1.71
N ASP A 267 11.48 7.60 -2.68
CA ASP A 267 11.48 8.46 -3.87
C ASP A 267 10.22 8.18 -4.72
N ARG A 268 9.76 6.92 -4.72
CA ARG A 268 8.60 6.52 -5.51
C ARG A 268 7.81 5.38 -4.86
N ASN A 269 6.63 5.71 -4.35
CA ASN A 269 5.76 4.80 -3.61
C ASN A 269 5.41 3.49 -4.36
N PRO A 270 4.95 3.51 -5.64
CA PRO A 270 4.59 2.27 -6.33
C PRO A 270 5.71 1.26 -6.46
N ASP A 271 6.95 1.72 -6.61
CA ASP A 271 8.12 0.84 -6.80
C ASP A 271 8.42 0.08 -5.51
N PHE A 272 8.36 0.76 -4.38
CA PHE A 272 8.59 0.12 -3.09
C PHE A 272 7.45 -0.82 -2.70
N THR A 273 6.19 -0.40 -2.92
CA THR A 273 5.02 -1.27 -2.71
C THR A 273 5.12 -2.55 -3.55
N ALA A 274 5.56 -2.43 -4.81
CA ALA A 274 5.82 -3.57 -5.67
C ALA A 274 6.91 -4.50 -5.12
N ALA A 275 8.00 -3.94 -4.59
CA ALA A 275 9.09 -4.72 -3.99
C ALA A 275 8.62 -5.49 -2.75
N VAL A 276 7.81 -4.86 -1.89
CA VAL A 276 7.19 -5.54 -0.75
C VAL A 276 6.30 -6.70 -1.21
N ALA A 277 5.36 -6.45 -2.13
CA ALA A 277 4.47 -7.48 -2.64
C ALA A 277 5.25 -8.65 -3.27
N LEU A 278 6.29 -8.36 -4.07
CA LEU A 278 7.14 -9.38 -4.68
C LEU A 278 7.87 -10.24 -3.65
N ALA A 279 8.42 -9.63 -2.59
CA ALA A 279 9.10 -10.36 -1.52
C ALA A 279 8.18 -11.41 -0.88
N TYR A 280 6.90 -11.07 -0.69
CA TYR A 280 5.90 -12.00 -0.17
C TYR A 280 5.44 -13.07 -1.17
N GLY A 281 5.68 -12.90 -2.46
CA GLY A 281 5.26 -13.84 -3.50
C GLY A 281 5.75 -15.26 -3.26
N LYS A 282 7.03 -15.41 -2.87
CA LYS A 282 7.62 -16.73 -2.56
C LYS A 282 6.93 -17.40 -1.36
N ALA A 283 6.61 -16.61 -0.33
CA ALA A 283 5.91 -17.11 0.85
C ALA A 283 4.51 -17.64 0.50
N VAL A 284 3.75 -16.92 -0.32
CA VAL A 284 2.43 -17.36 -0.80
C VAL A 284 2.53 -18.68 -1.58
N TYR A 285 3.50 -18.80 -2.48
CA TYR A 285 3.71 -20.05 -3.22
C TYR A 285 4.03 -21.21 -2.30
N LYS A 286 4.88 -21.01 -1.29
CA LYS A 286 5.21 -22.03 -0.30
C LYS A 286 3.99 -22.43 0.54
N LEU A 287 3.24 -21.47 1.06
CA LEU A 287 2.00 -21.72 1.81
C LEU A 287 0.99 -22.53 0.99
N TYR A 288 0.87 -22.21 -0.29
CA TYR A 288 0.02 -23.02 -1.19
C TYR A 288 0.50 -24.47 -1.31
N LYS A 289 1.82 -24.70 -1.47
CA LYS A 289 2.41 -26.04 -1.50
C LYS A 289 2.20 -26.80 -0.17
N ASP A 290 2.25 -26.07 0.94
CA ASP A 290 2.03 -26.62 2.29
C ASP A 290 0.52 -26.75 2.62
N LYS A 291 -0.38 -26.44 1.66
CA LYS A 291 -1.85 -26.48 1.78
C LYS A 291 -2.41 -25.60 2.89
N ALA A 292 -1.71 -24.51 3.20
CA ALA A 292 -2.13 -23.51 4.19
C ALA A 292 -3.15 -22.52 3.60
N TYR A 293 -4.24 -23.04 3.07
CA TYR A 293 -5.27 -22.30 2.34
C TYR A 293 -5.97 -21.22 3.18
N GLY A 294 -6.66 -20.29 2.49
CA GLY A 294 -7.38 -19.17 3.06
C GLY A 294 -6.61 -17.86 3.01
N ALA A 295 -7.17 -16.81 3.61
CA ALA A 295 -6.52 -15.52 3.67
C ALA A 295 -5.38 -15.50 4.67
N LYS A 296 -4.39 -14.69 4.35
CA LYS A 296 -3.22 -14.36 5.19
C LYS A 296 -2.99 -12.86 5.13
N THR A 297 -2.28 -12.37 6.12
CA THR A 297 -1.70 -11.04 6.16
C THR A 297 -0.18 -11.12 6.34
N VAL A 298 0.50 -10.01 6.31
CA VAL A 298 1.94 -9.96 6.62
C VAL A 298 2.27 -10.52 8.01
N LEU A 299 1.31 -10.51 8.94
CA LEU A 299 1.48 -11.01 10.31
C LEU A 299 1.52 -12.54 10.39
N ASP A 300 1.04 -13.22 9.37
CA ASP A 300 1.01 -14.69 9.29
C ASP A 300 2.28 -15.28 8.66
N ILE A 301 3.17 -14.43 8.14
CA ILE A 301 4.34 -14.85 7.37
C ILE A 301 5.62 -14.67 8.18
N PRO A 302 6.35 -15.73 8.52
CA PRO A 302 7.69 -15.62 9.09
C PRO A 302 8.62 -14.81 8.17
N ILE A 303 9.32 -13.82 8.72
CA ILE A 303 10.21 -12.94 7.94
C ILE A 303 11.28 -13.74 7.18
N SER A 304 11.75 -14.86 7.75
CA SER A 304 12.70 -15.77 7.09
C SER A 304 12.18 -16.39 5.78
N MET A 305 10.88 -16.36 5.52
CA MET A 305 10.29 -16.83 4.25
C MET A 305 10.41 -15.81 3.12
N LEU A 306 10.79 -14.57 3.41
CA LEU A 306 10.87 -13.49 2.43
C LEU A 306 12.23 -13.43 1.72
N VAL A 307 13.24 -14.09 2.28
CA VAL A 307 14.62 -14.09 1.74
C VAL A 307 14.99 -15.46 1.17
N ASP A 308 15.96 -15.48 0.25
CA ASP A 308 16.44 -16.69 -0.41
C ASP A 308 17.63 -17.35 0.28
N TYR A 309 17.91 -16.97 1.51
CA TYR A 309 19.01 -17.53 2.29
C TYR A 309 18.59 -18.82 2.99
N ASP A 310 19.48 -19.78 3.06
CA ASP A 310 19.29 -20.96 3.87
C ASP A 310 19.42 -20.65 5.38
N ARG A 311 19.06 -21.63 6.20
CA ARG A 311 19.11 -21.45 7.66
C ARG A 311 20.52 -21.17 8.18
N GLU A 312 21.54 -21.76 7.57
CA GLU A 312 22.92 -21.58 7.99
C GLU A 312 23.37 -20.14 7.75
N TYR A 313 23.05 -19.57 6.57
CA TYR A 313 23.34 -18.17 6.26
C TYR A 313 22.64 -17.22 7.23
N LEU A 314 21.35 -17.45 7.49
CA LEU A 314 20.58 -16.60 8.41
C LEU A 314 21.16 -16.61 9.83
N LEU A 315 21.57 -17.78 10.33
CA LEU A 315 22.19 -17.91 11.65
C LEU A 315 23.57 -17.23 11.72
N LYS A 316 24.35 -17.26 10.65
CA LYS A 316 25.71 -16.69 10.62
C LYS A 316 25.74 -15.18 10.40
N HIS A 317 24.72 -14.62 9.71
CA HIS A 317 24.79 -13.24 9.21
C HIS A 317 23.64 -12.34 9.64
N MET A 318 22.52 -12.90 10.12
CA MET A 318 21.34 -12.13 10.51
C MET A 318 21.00 -12.23 12.00
N ILE A 319 21.60 -13.15 12.71
CA ILE A 319 21.49 -13.34 14.17
C ILE A 319 22.86 -13.22 14.80
#